data_df49a94bae274cde95a4ed75e01ae614
#
_entry.id   df49a94bae274cde95a4ed75e01ae614
#
_cell.length_a   1.000
_cell.length_b   1.000
_cell.length_c   1.000
_cell.angle_alpha   90.00
_cell.angle_beta   90.00
_cell.angle_gamma   90.00
#
_symmetry.space_group_name_H-M   'P 1'
#
loop_
_entity.id
_entity.type
_entity.pdbx_description
1 polymer ?
#
loop_
_entity_poly.entity_id
_entity_poly.type
_entity_poly.pdbx_seq_one_letter_code
_entity_poly.pdbx_strand_id
1 'polypeptide(L)'
;MTSRPKPGPNLFAAAGLDKDAPRPLADKLRPGKLDEVVGQDHLLGPDGVLTRMLSTRSLGSLIFWGPPGTGKTTVARLLADATDLQFEQISAVFSGVADLKKVFDAARLRRESGKGTLLFVDEVHRFNRAQQDSFLPVMEDGTIVLVGATTENPSFELNAALLSRARVLVFRSLDAAAIEKLLTRAEEIEGKPLPLDEGARTALASMADGDGRASLTLAEEVWRAARPGEIFDSAKLQEIVQRRAPIYDKAQDGHYNLISALHKSVRGSDPDAALYYLARMLDAGEPPLYICRRVVRMAIEDIGLADPQALVIANAAKEAYDFLGSPEGELAIAQAVLYVATAPKSNAGYAAYGAAKQVAKTAGSLVPPKHILNAPTNLMKSEGYGRGYTYDHDTEEAFSGQNYFPDALPRQQFYNPPERGFEREIRKRLEYWARLRKERGGE
;
A
#
# COMPACT_ATOMS: atom_id res chain seq x y z
N MET A 1 2.07 -48.45 22.25
CA MET A 1 2.06 -47.35 21.29
C MET A 1 0.93 -47.57 20.31
N THR A 2 -0.24 -47.04 20.58
CA THR A 2 -1.46 -47.28 19.82
C THR A 2 -1.63 -46.16 18.81
N SER A 3 -1.48 -46.51 17.52
CA SER A 3 -1.75 -45.64 16.39
C SER A 3 -3.24 -45.25 16.38
N ARG A 4 -3.55 -43.93 16.47
CA ARG A 4 -4.90 -43.45 16.20
C ARG A 4 -5.24 -43.70 14.73
N PRO A 5 -6.43 -44.28 14.43
CA PRO A 5 -6.86 -44.48 13.07
C PRO A 5 -7.06 -43.12 12.37
N LYS A 6 -6.65 -43.03 11.09
CA LYS A 6 -6.97 -41.92 10.21
C LYS A 6 -8.49 -41.79 10.16
N PRO A 7 -9.05 -40.56 10.24
CA PRO A 7 -10.49 -40.38 10.02
C PRO A 7 -10.82 -40.91 8.62
N GLY A 8 -11.70 -41.87 8.55
CA GLY A 8 -12.24 -42.39 7.30
C GLY A 8 -13.03 -41.30 6.57
N PRO A 9 -13.28 -41.44 5.26
CA PRO A 9 -14.08 -40.52 4.51
C PRO A 9 -15.41 -40.31 5.24
N ASN A 10 -15.80 -39.03 5.45
CA ASN A 10 -17.04 -38.66 6.08
C ASN A 10 -18.19 -39.39 5.37
N LEU A 11 -19.16 -39.94 6.11
CA LEU A 11 -20.28 -40.73 5.58
C LEU A 11 -21.01 -39.97 4.45
N PHE A 12 -21.04 -38.67 4.51
CA PHE A 12 -21.62 -37.76 3.49
C PHE A 12 -20.75 -37.73 2.19
N ALA A 13 -19.42 -37.74 2.30
CA ALA A 13 -18.52 -37.82 1.15
C ALA A 13 -18.61 -39.21 0.44
N ALA A 14 -18.79 -40.28 1.23
CA ALA A 14 -18.99 -41.61 0.69
C ALA A 14 -20.35 -41.79 -0.01
N ALA A 15 -21.37 -41.00 0.37
CA ALA A 15 -22.70 -41.00 -0.23
C ALA A 15 -22.82 -40.03 -1.44
N GLY A 16 -21.76 -39.31 -1.80
CA GLY A 16 -21.78 -38.34 -2.93
C GLY A 16 -22.54 -37.05 -2.62
N LEU A 17 -23.08 -36.89 -1.42
CA LEU A 17 -23.89 -35.72 -1.02
C LEU A 17 -23.08 -34.41 -0.96
N ASP A 18 -21.76 -34.48 -0.84
CA ASP A 18 -20.86 -33.32 -0.92
C ASP A 18 -20.81 -32.68 -2.33
N LYS A 19 -21.21 -33.43 -3.37
CA LYS A 19 -21.22 -32.96 -4.76
C LYS A 19 -22.46 -32.12 -5.08
N ASP A 20 -23.56 -32.33 -4.35
CA ASP A 20 -24.86 -31.66 -4.57
C ASP A 20 -25.07 -30.44 -3.65
N ALA A 21 -24.12 -30.14 -2.76
CA ALA A 21 -24.20 -28.95 -1.94
C ALA A 21 -24.14 -27.68 -2.82
N PRO A 22 -25.01 -26.67 -2.57
CA PRO A 22 -25.02 -25.44 -3.35
C PRO A 22 -23.67 -24.73 -3.24
N ARG A 23 -22.96 -24.61 -4.38
CA ARG A 23 -21.68 -23.93 -4.46
C ARG A 23 -21.87 -22.53 -5.03
N PRO A 24 -21.17 -21.52 -4.50
CA PRO A 24 -21.15 -20.18 -5.10
C PRO A 24 -20.73 -20.25 -6.58
N LEU A 25 -21.31 -19.40 -7.41
CA LEU A 25 -21.02 -19.34 -8.84
C LEU A 25 -19.51 -19.14 -9.12
N ALA A 26 -18.86 -18.30 -8.34
CA ALA A 26 -17.41 -18.09 -8.44
C ALA A 26 -16.57 -19.36 -8.19
N ASP A 27 -17.08 -20.34 -7.48
CA ASP A 27 -16.41 -21.64 -7.30
C ASP A 27 -16.73 -22.61 -8.45
N LYS A 28 -17.98 -22.63 -8.92
CA LYS A 28 -18.41 -23.43 -10.08
C LYS A 28 -17.66 -23.02 -11.37
N LEU A 29 -17.46 -21.71 -11.54
CA LEU A 29 -16.80 -21.09 -12.70
C LEU A 29 -15.27 -21.05 -12.62
N ARG A 30 -14.68 -21.62 -11.59
CA ARG A 30 -13.23 -21.60 -11.44
C ARG A 30 -12.58 -22.29 -12.64
N PRO A 31 -11.68 -21.60 -13.37
CA PRO A 31 -10.95 -22.17 -14.49
C PRO A 31 -10.31 -23.51 -14.17
N GLY A 32 -10.46 -24.47 -15.07
CA GLY A 32 -9.80 -25.78 -15.00
C GLY A 32 -8.45 -25.80 -15.72
N LYS A 33 -8.20 -24.83 -16.60
CA LYS A 33 -6.97 -24.68 -17.37
C LYS A 33 -6.50 -23.24 -17.39
N LEU A 34 -5.20 -23.02 -17.66
CA LEU A 34 -4.59 -21.69 -17.67
C LEU A 34 -5.13 -20.80 -18.82
N ASP A 35 -5.47 -21.39 -19.95
CA ASP A 35 -6.06 -20.69 -21.11
C ASP A 35 -7.50 -20.20 -20.87
N GLU A 36 -8.16 -20.72 -19.85
CA GLU A 36 -9.48 -20.27 -19.42
C GLU A 36 -9.45 -19.05 -18.47
N VAL A 37 -8.27 -18.66 -17.99
CA VAL A 37 -8.10 -17.50 -17.11
C VAL A 37 -8.23 -16.21 -17.93
N VAL A 38 -9.14 -15.33 -17.58
CA VAL A 38 -9.40 -14.08 -18.31
C VAL A 38 -8.64 -12.89 -17.71
N GLY A 39 -8.30 -11.91 -18.57
CA GLY A 39 -7.77 -10.62 -18.16
C GLY A 39 -6.31 -10.62 -17.68
N GLN A 40 -5.59 -11.75 -17.82
CA GLN A 40 -4.18 -11.85 -17.42
C GLN A 40 -3.27 -12.27 -18.60
N ASP A 41 -3.57 -11.83 -19.81
CA ASP A 41 -2.87 -12.22 -21.04
C ASP A 41 -1.36 -11.85 -21.00
N HIS A 42 -0.99 -10.78 -20.31
CA HIS A 42 0.41 -10.39 -20.10
C HIS A 42 1.22 -11.40 -19.26
N LEU A 43 0.55 -12.25 -18.47
CA LEU A 43 1.16 -13.33 -17.68
C LEU A 43 1.03 -14.70 -18.36
N LEU A 44 -0.14 -14.98 -18.94
CA LEU A 44 -0.58 -16.30 -19.40
C LEU A 44 -0.72 -16.41 -20.92
N GLY A 45 -0.65 -15.31 -21.67
CA GLY A 45 -0.67 -15.33 -23.13
C GLY A 45 0.57 -16.01 -23.72
N PRO A 46 0.66 -16.15 -25.06
CA PRO A 46 1.75 -16.85 -25.73
C PRO A 46 3.15 -16.36 -25.32
N ASP A 47 3.30 -15.04 -25.15
CA ASP A 47 4.55 -14.39 -24.73
C ASP A 47 4.58 -14.12 -23.21
N GLY A 48 3.63 -14.64 -22.47
CA GLY A 48 3.48 -14.44 -21.03
C GLY A 48 4.63 -15.07 -20.23
N VAL A 49 4.95 -14.43 -19.11
CA VAL A 49 6.06 -14.87 -18.28
C VAL A 49 5.80 -16.24 -17.64
N LEU A 50 4.55 -16.53 -17.23
CA LEU A 50 4.16 -17.83 -16.69
C LEU A 50 4.17 -18.93 -17.77
N THR A 51 3.71 -18.62 -18.98
CA THR A 51 3.76 -19.54 -20.13
C THR A 51 5.19 -19.93 -20.45
N ARG A 52 6.13 -18.98 -20.44
CA ARG A 52 7.56 -19.27 -20.62
C ARG A 52 8.17 -20.11 -19.50
N MET A 53 7.80 -19.84 -18.24
CA MET A 53 8.27 -20.65 -17.11
C MET A 53 7.81 -22.09 -17.20
N LEU A 54 6.57 -22.32 -17.61
CA LEU A 54 6.01 -23.66 -17.80
C LEU A 54 6.68 -24.40 -18.97
N SER A 55 6.92 -23.73 -20.10
CA SER A 55 7.58 -24.34 -21.26
C SER A 55 9.01 -24.80 -20.94
N THR A 56 9.70 -24.08 -20.06
CA THR A 56 11.06 -24.44 -19.62
C THR A 56 11.08 -25.40 -18.42
N ARG A 57 9.92 -25.78 -17.89
CA ARG A 57 9.75 -26.57 -16.65
C ARG A 57 10.52 -25.98 -15.46
N SER A 58 10.69 -24.68 -15.44
CA SER A 58 11.46 -23.94 -14.40
C SER A 58 10.53 -23.02 -13.63
N LEU A 59 9.66 -23.59 -12.79
CA LEU A 59 8.83 -22.82 -11.87
C LEU A 59 9.62 -22.52 -10.60
N GLY A 60 10.07 -21.26 -10.46
CA GLY A 60 10.64 -20.74 -9.22
C GLY A 60 9.56 -20.20 -8.29
N SER A 61 9.97 -19.73 -7.11
CA SER A 61 9.05 -19.07 -6.18
C SER A 61 8.57 -17.72 -6.72
N LEU A 62 7.29 -17.39 -6.44
CA LEU A 62 6.57 -16.26 -7.01
C LEU A 62 5.85 -15.47 -5.92
N ILE A 63 5.69 -14.18 -6.16
CA ILE A 63 4.76 -13.31 -5.43
C ILE A 63 3.73 -12.77 -6.42
N PHE A 64 2.49 -13.12 -6.23
CA PHE A 64 1.35 -12.61 -6.99
C PHE A 64 0.82 -11.35 -6.32
N TRP A 65 1.02 -10.22 -6.95
CA TRP A 65 0.58 -8.92 -6.47
C TRP A 65 -0.53 -8.37 -7.34
N GLY A 66 -1.62 -7.94 -6.72
CA GLY A 66 -2.72 -7.26 -7.43
C GLY A 66 -4.05 -7.36 -6.71
N PRO A 67 -5.10 -6.68 -7.22
CA PRO A 67 -6.41 -6.58 -6.59
C PRO A 67 -7.07 -7.95 -6.34
N PRO A 68 -8.06 -8.03 -5.45
CA PRO A 68 -8.82 -9.25 -5.23
C PRO A 68 -9.58 -9.66 -6.49
N GLY A 69 -10.07 -10.89 -6.52
CA GLY A 69 -10.89 -11.41 -7.63
C GLY A 69 -10.20 -11.52 -8.99
N THR A 70 -8.90 -11.26 -9.10
CA THR A 70 -8.12 -11.29 -10.36
C THR A 70 -7.57 -12.67 -10.72
N GLY A 71 -7.88 -13.71 -9.94
CA GLY A 71 -7.52 -15.09 -10.25
C GLY A 71 -6.22 -15.61 -9.63
N LYS A 72 -5.56 -14.89 -8.71
CA LYS A 72 -4.28 -15.29 -8.07
C LYS A 72 -4.29 -16.72 -7.54
N THR A 73 -5.26 -17.08 -6.70
CA THR A 73 -5.39 -18.44 -6.13
C THR A 73 -5.65 -19.50 -7.20
N THR A 74 -6.47 -19.15 -8.20
CA THR A 74 -6.79 -20.05 -9.32
C THR A 74 -5.54 -20.37 -10.14
N VAL A 75 -4.80 -19.33 -10.52
CA VAL A 75 -3.54 -19.50 -11.28
C VAL A 75 -2.52 -20.31 -10.49
N ALA A 76 -2.35 -20.05 -9.18
CA ALA A 76 -1.43 -20.82 -8.35
C ALA A 76 -1.76 -22.32 -8.34
N ARG A 77 -3.05 -22.69 -8.27
CA ARG A 77 -3.52 -24.07 -8.31
C ARG A 77 -3.24 -24.71 -9.67
N LEU A 78 -3.57 -23.99 -10.75
CA LEU A 78 -3.33 -24.47 -12.12
C LEU A 78 -1.83 -24.62 -12.43
N LEU A 79 -0.98 -23.77 -11.85
CA LEU A 79 0.48 -23.93 -11.96
C LEU A 79 0.97 -25.22 -11.26
N ALA A 80 0.42 -25.53 -10.08
CA ALA A 80 0.77 -26.77 -9.38
C ALA A 80 0.38 -28.01 -10.22
N ASP A 81 -0.81 -28.00 -10.80
CA ASP A 81 -1.30 -29.09 -11.67
C ASP A 81 -0.43 -29.19 -12.93
N ALA A 82 -0.08 -28.08 -13.57
CA ALA A 82 0.75 -28.06 -14.78
C ALA A 82 2.21 -28.49 -14.54
N THR A 83 2.69 -28.46 -13.31
CA THR A 83 4.07 -28.83 -12.93
C THR A 83 4.16 -30.09 -12.09
N ASP A 84 3.07 -30.84 -11.94
CA ASP A 84 2.95 -32.04 -11.08
C ASP A 84 3.41 -31.83 -9.63
N LEU A 85 3.23 -30.60 -9.11
CA LEU A 85 3.50 -30.28 -7.73
C LEU A 85 2.24 -30.50 -6.87
N GLN A 86 2.42 -30.98 -5.65
CA GLN A 86 1.31 -31.02 -4.69
C GLN A 86 0.94 -29.61 -4.27
N PHE A 87 -0.29 -29.21 -4.54
CA PHE A 87 -0.82 -27.92 -4.09
C PHE A 87 -1.17 -27.96 -2.60
N GLU A 88 -0.57 -27.09 -1.81
CA GLU A 88 -0.91 -26.82 -0.42
C GLU A 88 -1.26 -25.35 -0.28
N GLN A 89 -2.31 -25.04 0.49
CA GLN A 89 -2.78 -23.67 0.69
C GLN A 89 -2.87 -23.34 2.16
N ILE A 90 -2.32 -22.19 2.53
CA ILE A 90 -2.49 -21.57 3.85
C ILE A 90 -2.93 -20.12 3.69
N SER A 91 -3.62 -19.60 4.70
CA SER A 91 -3.94 -18.17 4.78
C SER A 91 -3.13 -17.56 5.92
N ALA A 92 -2.38 -16.50 5.64
CA ALA A 92 -1.58 -15.82 6.66
C ALA A 92 -2.45 -15.16 7.75
N VAL A 93 -3.75 -14.93 7.47
CA VAL A 93 -4.71 -14.37 8.44
C VAL A 93 -5.04 -15.37 9.55
N PHE A 94 -5.10 -16.67 9.23
CA PHE A 94 -5.56 -17.72 10.15
C PHE A 94 -4.44 -18.68 10.57
N SER A 95 -3.24 -18.59 9.99
CA SER A 95 -2.16 -19.56 10.20
C SER A 95 -1.06 -18.98 11.09
N GLY A 96 -0.63 -19.76 12.07
CA GLY A 96 0.49 -19.44 12.97
C GLY A 96 1.78 -20.20 12.63
N VAL A 97 2.82 -20.01 13.43
CA VAL A 97 4.13 -20.69 13.31
C VAL A 97 3.97 -22.22 13.36
N ALA A 98 3.06 -22.72 14.19
CA ALA A 98 2.80 -24.16 14.32
C ALA A 98 2.23 -24.77 13.02
N ASP A 99 1.40 -24.01 12.31
CA ASP A 99 0.80 -24.46 11.04
C ASP A 99 1.83 -24.43 9.91
N LEU A 100 2.67 -23.40 9.85
CA LEU A 100 3.81 -23.34 8.94
C LEU A 100 4.73 -24.57 9.13
N LYS A 101 5.08 -24.90 10.37
CA LYS A 101 5.90 -26.06 10.68
C LYS A 101 5.28 -27.36 10.17
N LYS A 102 3.97 -27.57 10.40
CA LYS A 102 3.27 -28.78 9.89
C LYS A 102 3.34 -28.90 8.38
N VAL A 103 3.14 -27.78 7.67
CA VAL A 103 3.20 -27.75 6.21
C VAL A 103 4.62 -28.02 5.71
N PHE A 104 5.64 -27.45 6.31
CA PHE A 104 7.04 -27.71 5.95
C PHE A 104 7.44 -29.16 6.20
N ASP A 105 7.06 -29.72 7.33
CA ASP A 105 7.35 -31.13 7.65
C ASP A 105 6.64 -32.09 6.66
N ALA A 106 5.39 -31.80 6.30
CA ALA A 106 4.67 -32.54 5.28
C ALA A 106 5.31 -32.43 3.89
N ALA A 107 5.81 -31.24 3.53
CA ALA A 107 6.51 -31.01 2.26
C ALA A 107 7.84 -31.76 2.20
N ARG A 108 8.60 -31.82 3.31
CA ARG A 108 9.84 -32.64 3.41
C ARG A 108 9.56 -34.11 3.19
N LEU A 109 8.54 -34.66 3.86
CA LEU A 109 8.15 -36.05 3.69
C LEU A 109 7.71 -36.39 2.24
N ARG A 110 7.01 -35.46 1.57
CA ARG A 110 6.65 -35.64 0.15
C ARG A 110 7.89 -35.63 -0.74
N ARG A 111 8.83 -34.72 -0.47
CA ARG A 111 10.08 -34.64 -1.22
C ARG A 111 10.89 -35.94 -1.12
N GLU A 112 10.94 -36.55 0.06
CA GLU A 112 11.57 -37.86 0.26
C GLU A 112 10.92 -38.97 -0.60
N SER A 113 9.62 -38.83 -0.91
CA SER A 113 8.89 -39.72 -1.83
C SER A 113 8.94 -39.25 -3.29
N GLY A 114 9.77 -38.25 -3.63
CA GLY A 114 9.98 -37.77 -5.00
C GLY A 114 8.93 -36.79 -5.50
N LYS A 115 8.02 -36.27 -4.64
CA LYS A 115 6.98 -35.34 -5.05
C LYS A 115 7.24 -33.94 -4.44
N GLY A 116 7.33 -32.91 -5.30
CA GLY A 116 7.49 -31.53 -4.88
C GLY A 116 6.18 -30.90 -4.33
N THR A 117 6.30 -29.79 -3.63
CA THR A 117 5.16 -29.05 -3.06
C THR A 117 5.17 -27.61 -3.57
N LEU A 118 4.04 -27.17 -4.13
CA LEU A 118 3.75 -25.75 -4.32
C LEU A 118 2.93 -25.27 -3.12
N LEU A 119 3.52 -24.41 -2.32
CA LEU A 119 2.85 -23.79 -1.18
C LEU A 119 2.29 -22.43 -1.57
N PHE A 120 0.97 -22.35 -1.66
CA PHE A 120 0.26 -21.09 -1.84
C PHE A 120 -0.03 -20.43 -0.49
N VAL A 121 0.42 -19.20 -0.32
CA VAL A 121 0.20 -18.40 0.89
C VAL A 121 -0.67 -17.22 0.53
N ASP A 122 -1.93 -17.25 0.97
CA ASP A 122 -2.85 -16.13 0.77
C ASP A 122 -2.59 -15.03 1.78
N GLU A 123 -2.61 -13.77 1.33
CA GLU A 123 -2.33 -12.57 2.12
C GLU A 123 -0.97 -12.64 2.83
N VAL A 124 0.08 -13.04 2.11
CA VAL A 124 1.43 -13.28 2.66
C VAL A 124 2.01 -12.10 3.45
N HIS A 125 1.58 -10.89 3.17
CA HIS A 125 1.95 -9.66 3.88
C HIS A 125 1.47 -9.62 5.34
N ARG A 126 0.48 -10.44 5.72
CA ARG A 126 -0.01 -10.57 7.10
C ARG A 126 0.94 -11.34 8.01
N PHE A 127 1.89 -12.07 7.45
CA PHE A 127 2.94 -12.69 8.24
C PHE A 127 3.95 -11.65 8.72
N ASN A 128 4.33 -11.72 9.99
CA ASN A 128 5.42 -10.90 10.54
C ASN A 128 6.78 -11.32 9.97
N ARG A 129 7.82 -10.51 10.19
CA ARG A 129 9.17 -10.76 9.64
C ARG A 129 9.71 -12.14 9.97
N ALA A 130 9.58 -12.60 11.22
CA ALA A 130 10.07 -13.92 11.61
C ALA A 130 9.35 -15.06 10.90
N GLN A 131 8.04 -14.93 10.65
CA GLN A 131 7.27 -15.88 9.88
C GLN A 131 7.68 -15.85 8.39
N GLN A 132 7.92 -14.67 7.82
CA GLN A 132 8.44 -14.54 6.45
C GLN A 132 9.83 -15.15 6.32
N ASP A 133 10.73 -14.96 7.31
CA ASP A 133 12.07 -15.56 7.32
C ASP A 133 12.03 -17.08 7.39
N SER A 134 10.99 -17.67 8.00
CA SER A 134 10.85 -19.13 8.10
C SER A 134 10.67 -19.85 6.74
N PHE A 135 10.29 -19.13 5.69
CA PHE A 135 10.20 -19.68 4.33
C PHE A 135 11.57 -19.84 3.66
N LEU A 136 12.57 -19.02 4.05
CA LEU A 136 13.85 -18.95 3.33
C LEU A 136 14.56 -20.31 3.25
N PRO A 137 14.76 -21.06 4.36
CA PRO A 137 15.45 -22.35 4.29
C PRO A 137 14.76 -23.38 3.38
N VAL A 138 13.42 -23.46 3.46
CA VAL A 138 12.64 -24.44 2.68
C VAL A 138 12.43 -24.04 1.23
N MET A 139 12.63 -22.78 0.87
CA MET A 139 12.73 -22.31 -0.51
C MET A 139 14.11 -22.57 -1.10
N GLU A 140 15.18 -22.31 -0.32
CA GLU A 140 16.57 -22.49 -0.75
C GLU A 140 16.93 -23.96 -0.98
N ASP A 141 16.48 -24.85 -0.12
CA ASP A 141 16.70 -26.28 -0.27
C ASP A 141 15.75 -26.96 -1.28
N GLY A 142 14.78 -26.22 -1.82
CA GLY A 142 13.79 -26.71 -2.78
C GLY A 142 12.74 -27.65 -2.17
N THR A 143 12.52 -27.61 -0.85
CA THR A 143 11.44 -28.35 -0.19
C THR A 143 10.07 -27.84 -0.66
N ILE A 144 9.95 -26.54 -0.90
CA ILE A 144 8.75 -25.91 -1.45
C ILE A 144 9.07 -24.97 -2.62
N VAL A 145 8.12 -24.84 -3.52
CA VAL A 145 7.99 -23.67 -4.41
C VAL A 145 6.95 -22.75 -3.76
N LEU A 146 7.36 -21.58 -3.31
CA LEU A 146 6.45 -20.63 -2.69
C LEU A 146 5.71 -19.81 -3.75
N VAL A 147 4.38 -19.71 -3.62
CA VAL A 147 3.57 -18.73 -4.34
C VAL A 147 2.81 -17.89 -3.31
N GLY A 148 3.36 -16.74 -2.97
CA GLY A 148 2.69 -15.79 -2.07
C GLY A 148 1.72 -14.90 -2.84
N ALA A 149 0.49 -14.74 -2.36
CA ALA A 149 -0.46 -13.77 -2.88
C ALA A 149 -0.59 -12.58 -1.93
N THR A 150 -0.69 -11.39 -2.49
CA THR A 150 -0.89 -10.16 -1.73
C THR A 150 -1.65 -9.13 -2.55
N THR A 151 -2.48 -8.35 -1.89
CA THR A 151 -3.10 -7.15 -2.45
C THR A 151 -2.26 -5.91 -2.18
N GLU A 152 -1.32 -5.98 -1.24
CA GLU A 152 -0.46 -4.88 -0.82
C GLU A 152 0.86 -4.85 -1.59
N ASN A 153 1.49 -3.67 -1.68
CA ASN A 153 2.75 -3.53 -2.41
C ASN A 153 3.87 -4.33 -1.73
N PRO A 154 4.38 -5.39 -2.39
CA PRO A 154 5.36 -6.29 -1.79
C PRO A 154 6.65 -5.59 -1.34
N SER A 155 7.02 -4.48 -1.99
CA SER A 155 8.25 -3.73 -1.65
C SER A 155 8.19 -3.07 -0.28
N PHE A 156 7.00 -2.84 0.28
CA PHE A 156 6.83 -2.26 1.61
C PHE A 156 6.53 -3.30 2.68
N GLU A 157 5.87 -4.39 2.31
CA GLU A 157 5.29 -5.34 3.25
C GLU A 157 6.11 -6.64 3.39
N LEU A 158 6.87 -7.00 2.36
CA LEU A 158 7.69 -8.21 2.40
C LEU A 158 9.15 -7.87 2.67
N ASN A 159 9.84 -8.78 3.37
CA ASN A 159 11.25 -8.58 3.64
C ASN A 159 12.10 -8.75 2.36
N ALA A 160 13.23 -8.05 2.31
CA ALA A 160 14.12 -8.06 1.15
C ALA A 160 14.68 -9.46 0.84
N ALA A 161 14.87 -10.30 1.86
CA ALA A 161 15.37 -11.66 1.69
C ALA A 161 14.38 -12.56 0.95
N LEU A 162 13.09 -12.43 1.24
CA LEU A 162 12.03 -13.14 0.52
C LEU A 162 11.91 -12.63 -0.92
N LEU A 163 11.91 -11.30 -1.12
CA LEU A 163 11.82 -10.69 -2.45
C LEU A 163 13.02 -11.03 -3.35
N SER A 164 14.21 -11.22 -2.80
CA SER A 164 15.40 -11.62 -3.56
C SER A 164 15.32 -13.06 -4.10
N ARG A 165 14.44 -13.90 -3.55
CA ARG A 165 14.27 -15.34 -3.88
C ARG A 165 12.95 -15.65 -4.59
N ALA A 166 12.07 -14.66 -4.73
CA ALA A 166 10.79 -14.84 -5.40
C ALA A 166 10.59 -13.76 -6.46
N ARG A 167 10.06 -14.14 -7.62
CA ARG A 167 9.75 -13.17 -8.68
C ARG A 167 8.36 -12.58 -8.45
N VAL A 168 8.26 -11.26 -8.44
CA VAL A 168 6.98 -10.55 -8.33
C VAL A 168 6.29 -10.52 -9.69
N LEU A 169 5.04 -10.94 -9.74
CA LEU A 169 4.15 -10.90 -10.91
C LEU A 169 2.92 -10.08 -10.59
N VAL A 170 2.64 -9.09 -11.43
CA VAL A 170 1.53 -8.15 -11.22
C VAL A 170 0.27 -8.70 -11.87
N PHE A 171 -0.77 -8.95 -11.08
CA PHE A 171 -2.12 -9.26 -11.55
C PHE A 171 -2.88 -7.94 -11.71
N ARG A 172 -3.47 -7.74 -12.87
CA ARG A 172 -4.23 -6.52 -13.19
C ARG A 172 -5.71 -6.71 -12.86
N SER A 173 -6.39 -5.62 -12.50
CA SER A 173 -7.85 -5.58 -12.47
C SER A 173 -8.41 -6.05 -13.80
N LEU A 174 -9.52 -6.76 -13.76
CA LEU A 174 -10.20 -7.21 -14.99
C LEU A 174 -10.84 -6.00 -15.67
N ASP A 175 -10.60 -5.85 -16.95
CA ASP A 175 -11.29 -4.85 -17.75
C ASP A 175 -12.74 -5.26 -18.06
N ALA A 176 -13.52 -4.35 -18.61
CA ALA A 176 -14.92 -4.61 -18.95
C ALA A 176 -15.09 -5.82 -19.89
N ALA A 177 -14.15 -6.02 -20.81
CA ALA A 177 -14.20 -7.15 -21.75
C ALA A 177 -13.94 -8.50 -21.05
N ALA A 178 -13.03 -8.52 -20.06
CA ALA A 178 -12.77 -9.70 -19.25
C ALA A 178 -13.96 -10.04 -18.33
N ILE A 179 -14.58 -9.03 -17.71
CA ILE A 179 -15.81 -9.21 -16.91
C ILE A 179 -16.92 -9.75 -17.80
N GLU A 180 -17.12 -9.19 -19.01
CA GLU A 180 -18.15 -9.67 -19.95
C GLU A 180 -17.95 -11.14 -20.32
N LYS A 181 -16.72 -11.57 -20.56
CA LYS A 181 -16.41 -13.01 -20.79
C LYS A 181 -16.79 -13.88 -19.60
N LEU A 182 -16.56 -13.39 -18.36
CA LEU A 182 -16.97 -14.13 -17.15
C LEU A 182 -18.49 -14.25 -17.03
N LEU A 183 -19.21 -13.16 -17.31
CA LEU A 183 -20.69 -13.16 -17.28
C LEU A 183 -21.28 -14.09 -18.35
N THR A 184 -20.76 -14.04 -19.57
CA THR A 184 -21.18 -14.95 -20.66
C THR A 184 -20.93 -16.43 -20.27
N ARG A 185 -19.77 -16.75 -19.73
CA ARG A 185 -19.47 -18.10 -19.24
C ARG A 185 -20.39 -18.50 -18.09
N ALA A 186 -20.79 -17.54 -17.23
CA ALA A 186 -21.76 -17.80 -16.18
C ALA A 186 -23.13 -18.17 -16.72
N GLU A 187 -23.60 -17.44 -17.76
CA GLU A 187 -24.85 -17.73 -18.47
C GLU A 187 -24.85 -19.12 -19.12
N GLU A 188 -23.74 -19.51 -19.75
CA GLU A 188 -23.57 -20.83 -20.35
C GLU A 188 -23.68 -21.97 -19.31
N ILE A 189 -23.04 -21.81 -18.15
CA ILE A 189 -23.03 -22.83 -17.09
C ILE A 189 -24.39 -22.90 -16.36
N GLU A 190 -25.04 -21.77 -16.10
CA GLU A 190 -26.37 -21.72 -15.47
C GLU A 190 -27.50 -22.03 -16.48
N GLY A 191 -27.20 -22.09 -17.79
CA GLY A 191 -28.13 -22.42 -18.85
C GLY A 191 -29.23 -21.37 -19.07
N LYS A 192 -29.02 -20.13 -18.61
CA LYS A 192 -29.98 -19.04 -18.71
C LYS A 192 -29.26 -17.68 -18.79
N PRO A 193 -29.77 -16.74 -19.61
CA PRO A 193 -29.20 -15.42 -19.72
C PRO A 193 -29.38 -14.64 -18.39
N LEU A 194 -28.52 -13.65 -18.16
CA LEU A 194 -28.75 -12.63 -17.15
C LEU A 194 -29.94 -11.77 -17.53
N PRO A 195 -30.93 -11.58 -16.66
CA PRO A 195 -32.15 -10.78 -16.96
C PRO A 195 -31.84 -9.28 -16.83
N LEU A 196 -30.89 -8.79 -17.62
CA LEU A 196 -30.44 -7.41 -17.67
C LEU A 196 -30.56 -6.86 -19.07
N ASP A 197 -30.93 -5.59 -19.19
CA ASP A 197 -30.76 -4.88 -20.47
C ASP A 197 -29.27 -4.52 -20.66
N GLU A 198 -28.91 -3.99 -21.84
CA GLU A 198 -27.52 -3.66 -22.18
C GLU A 198 -26.93 -2.59 -21.24
N GLY A 199 -27.72 -1.61 -20.81
CA GLY A 199 -27.33 -0.57 -19.88
C GLY A 199 -27.03 -1.13 -18.47
N ALA A 200 -27.93 -1.98 -17.95
CA ALA A 200 -27.75 -2.65 -16.67
C ALA A 200 -26.57 -3.63 -16.68
N ARG A 201 -26.35 -4.33 -17.79
CA ARG A 201 -25.21 -5.23 -17.96
C ARG A 201 -23.87 -4.47 -17.89
N THR A 202 -23.79 -3.32 -18.57
CA THR A 202 -22.64 -2.41 -18.49
C THR A 202 -22.45 -1.85 -17.08
N ALA A 203 -23.55 -1.47 -16.41
CA ALA A 203 -23.52 -0.99 -15.03
C ALA A 203 -23.02 -2.06 -14.07
N LEU A 204 -23.47 -3.33 -14.20
CA LEU A 204 -22.99 -4.44 -13.38
C LEU A 204 -21.47 -4.65 -13.57
N ALA A 205 -20.96 -4.63 -14.79
CA ALA A 205 -19.53 -4.73 -15.08
C ALA A 205 -18.72 -3.60 -14.42
N SER A 206 -19.25 -2.38 -14.43
CA SER A 206 -18.65 -1.22 -13.77
C SER A 206 -18.65 -1.34 -12.23
N MET A 207 -19.76 -1.83 -11.66
CA MET A 207 -19.89 -2.05 -10.20
C MET A 207 -18.97 -3.13 -9.67
N ALA A 208 -18.57 -4.09 -10.50
CA ALA A 208 -17.61 -5.12 -10.15
C ALA A 208 -16.17 -4.58 -9.97
N ASP A 209 -15.89 -3.36 -10.47
CA ASP A 209 -14.62 -2.63 -10.34
C ASP A 209 -13.37 -3.49 -10.63
N GLY A 210 -13.49 -4.38 -11.62
CA GLY A 210 -12.39 -5.28 -12.02
C GLY A 210 -12.20 -6.54 -11.16
N ASP A 211 -13.10 -6.81 -10.20
CA ASP A 211 -13.14 -8.03 -9.39
C ASP A 211 -14.08 -9.07 -10.03
N GLY A 212 -13.49 -10.15 -10.56
CA GLY A 212 -14.28 -11.23 -11.18
C GLY A 212 -15.13 -12.02 -10.17
N ARG A 213 -14.74 -12.09 -8.89
CA ARG A 213 -15.56 -12.75 -7.86
C ARG A 213 -16.77 -11.88 -7.52
N ALA A 214 -16.57 -10.57 -7.39
CA ALA A 214 -17.64 -9.63 -7.17
C ALA A 214 -18.65 -9.65 -8.33
N SER A 215 -18.18 -9.65 -9.59
CA SER A 215 -19.08 -9.71 -10.77
C SER A 215 -19.98 -10.94 -10.77
N LEU A 216 -19.41 -12.11 -10.43
CA LEU A 216 -20.18 -13.36 -10.36
C LEU A 216 -21.14 -13.39 -9.18
N THR A 217 -20.79 -12.78 -8.05
CA THR A 217 -21.70 -12.65 -6.91
C THR A 217 -22.87 -11.73 -7.26
N LEU A 218 -22.62 -10.60 -7.93
CA LEU A 218 -23.67 -9.72 -8.41
C LEU A 218 -24.60 -10.42 -9.42
N ALA A 219 -24.05 -11.22 -10.33
CA ALA A 219 -24.82 -12.03 -11.27
C ALA A 219 -25.75 -13.04 -10.55
N GLU A 220 -25.23 -13.72 -9.51
CA GLU A 220 -26.07 -14.61 -8.66
C GLU A 220 -27.24 -13.86 -8.01
N GLU A 221 -26.99 -12.66 -7.50
CA GLU A 221 -28.02 -11.82 -6.88
C GLU A 221 -29.09 -11.38 -7.86
N VAL A 222 -28.68 -10.99 -9.07
CA VAL A 222 -29.60 -10.64 -10.17
C VAL A 222 -30.49 -11.84 -10.54
N TRP A 223 -29.91 -13.01 -10.76
CA TRP A 223 -30.71 -14.23 -11.03
C TRP A 223 -31.65 -14.61 -9.90
N ARG A 224 -31.23 -14.39 -8.65
CA ARG A 224 -32.07 -14.70 -7.47
C ARG A 224 -33.22 -13.71 -7.30
N ALA A 225 -33.03 -12.45 -7.71
CA ALA A 225 -34.05 -11.40 -7.59
C ALA A 225 -35.10 -11.45 -8.74
N ALA A 226 -34.71 -11.95 -9.91
CA ALA A 226 -35.54 -11.92 -11.09
C ALA A 226 -36.69 -12.92 -11.07
N ARG A 227 -37.88 -12.47 -11.52
CA ARG A 227 -39.03 -13.33 -11.83
C ARG A 227 -38.94 -13.83 -13.27
N PRO A 228 -39.61 -14.93 -13.62
CA PRO A 228 -39.66 -15.42 -14.99
C PRO A 228 -40.13 -14.34 -15.96
N GLY A 229 -39.30 -14.04 -16.99
CA GLY A 229 -39.59 -13.03 -18.00
C GLY A 229 -39.33 -11.58 -17.63
N GLU A 230 -38.84 -11.30 -16.41
CA GLU A 230 -38.46 -9.95 -15.99
C GLU A 230 -37.06 -9.60 -16.52
N ILE A 231 -36.88 -8.37 -17.02
CA ILE A 231 -35.58 -7.81 -17.45
C ILE A 231 -35.38 -6.54 -16.62
N PHE A 232 -34.22 -6.41 -16.00
CA PHE A 232 -33.87 -5.26 -15.15
C PHE A 232 -33.11 -4.22 -15.99
N ASP A 233 -33.48 -2.96 -15.78
CA ASP A 233 -32.73 -1.79 -16.20
C ASP A 233 -31.67 -1.40 -15.15
N SER A 234 -30.87 -0.38 -15.45
CA SER A 234 -29.82 0.11 -14.56
C SER A 234 -30.36 0.63 -13.22
N ALA A 235 -31.56 1.21 -13.18
CA ALA A 235 -32.16 1.70 -11.94
C ALA A 235 -32.55 0.53 -11.04
N LYS A 236 -33.18 -0.49 -11.60
CA LYS A 236 -33.57 -1.70 -10.86
C LYS A 236 -32.36 -2.51 -10.38
N LEU A 237 -31.31 -2.59 -11.19
CA LEU A 237 -30.04 -3.19 -10.77
C LEU A 237 -29.48 -2.48 -9.55
N GLN A 238 -29.44 -1.13 -9.53
CA GLN A 238 -29.00 -0.37 -8.37
C GLN A 238 -29.81 -0.67 -7.12
N GLU A 239 -31.14 -0.79 -7.19
CA GLU A 239 -31.96 -1.18 -6.04
C GLU A 239 -31.59 -2.56 -5.48
N ILE A 240 -31.27 -3.53 -6.33
CA ILE A 240 -30.87 -4.88 -5.93
C ILE A 240 -29.51 -4.85 -5.23
N VAL A 241 -28.58 -4.08 -5.77
CA VAL A 241 -27.19 -4.00 -5.29
C VAL A 241 -27.03 -3.07 -4.09
N GLN A 242 -27.80 -1.94 -4.01
CA GLN A 242 -27.73 -0.98 -2.89
C GLN A 242 -28.15 -1.57 -1.53
N ARG A 243 -28.74 -2.73 -1.48
CA ARG A 243 -28.93 -3.48 -0.24
C ARG A 243 -27.63 -4.03 0.35
N ARG A 244 -26.51 -3.96 -0.37
CA ARG A 244 -25.16 -4.18 0.14
C ARG A 244 -24.44 -2.85 0.28
N ALA A 245 -23.93 -2.58 1.49
CA ALA A 245 -22.90 -1.56 1.64
C ALA A 245 -21.77 -1.85 0.63
N PRO A 246 -21.22 -0.84 -0.08
CA PRO A 246 -20.11 -1.06 -1.00
C PRO A 246 -19.03 -1.86 -0.27
N ILE A 247 -18.67 -3.02 -0.82
CA ILE A 247 -17.51 -3.78 -0.37
C ILE A 247 -16.32 -2.98 -0.86
N TYR A 248 -15.97 -1.95 -0.11
CA TYR A 248 -14.71 -1.26 -0.29
C TYR A 248 -13.61 -2.23 0.10
N ASP A 249 -12.89 -2.67 -0.90
CA ASP A 249 -11.69 -3.45 -0.68
C ASP A 249 -10.66 -2.55 0.00
N LYS A 250 -10.40 -2.83 1.28
CA LYS A 250 -9.33 -2.21 2.08
C LYS A 250 -7.95 -2.67 1.60
N ALA A 251 -7.82 -3.11 0.35
CA ALA A 251 -6.54 -3.40 -0.26
C ALA A 251 -5.74 -2.09 -0.34
N GLN A 252 -4.62 -2.03 0.37
CA GLN A 252 -3.79 -0.84 0.57
C GLN A 252 -3.34 -0.17 -0.73
N ASP A 253 -3.34 -0.84 -1.87
CA ASP A 253 -2.99 -0.24 -3.16
C ASP A 253 -4.00 0.82 -3.61
N GLY A 254 -5.30 0.60 -3.42
CA GLY A 254 -6.33 1.62 -3.68
C GLY A 254 -6.15 2.85 -2.78
N HIS A 255 -5.91 2.63 -1.49
CA HIS A 255 -5.59 3.66 -0.51
C HIS A 255 -4.33 4.43 -0.87
N TYR A 256 -3.24 3.71 -1.17
CA TYR A 256 -1.96 4.32 -1.51
C TYR A 256 -2.06 5.18 -2.78
N ASN A 257 -2.80 4.72 -3.78
CA ASN A 257 -3.01 5.44 -5.02
C ASN A 257 -3.89 6.68 -4.83
N LEU A 258 -5.00 6.59 -4.09
CA LEU A 258 -5.88 7.71 -3.82
C LEU A 258 -5.22 8.77 -2.94
N ILE A 259 -4.53 8.37 -1.85
CA ILE A 259 -3.81 9.34 -1.02
C ILE A 259 -2.64 9.98 -1.76
N SER A 260 -1.98 9.23 -2.66
CA SER A 260 -0.94 9.76 -3.53
C SER A 260 -1.49 10.76 -4.56
N ALA A 261 -2.68 10.49 -5.11
CA ALA A 261 -3.39 11.39 -6.01
C ALA A 261 -3.81 12.67 -5.29
N LEU A 262 -4.43 12.57 -4.10
CA LEU A 262 -4.74 13.70 -3.24
C LEU A 262 -3.50 14.56 -2.96
N HIS A 263 -2.41 13.94 -2.54
CA HIS A 263 -1.16 14.65 -2.24
C HIS A 263 -0.60 15.39 -3.46
N LYS A 264 -0.61 14.75 -4.64
CA LYS A 264 -0.13 15.36 -5.89
C LYS A 264 -1.04 16.48 -6.37
N SER A 265 -2.36 16.38 -6.18
CA SER A 265 -3.31 17.44 -6.50
C SER A 265 -3.07 18.66 -5.61
N VAL A 266 -2.86 18.48 -4.30
CA VAL A 266 -2.47 19.56 -3.37
C VAL A 266 -1.14 20.18 -3.80
N ARG A 267 -0.12 19.39 -4.08
CA ARG A 267 1.20 19.86 -4.54
C ARG A 267 1.10 20.61 -5.86
N GLY A 268 0.25 20.15 -6.78
CA GLY A 268 -0.02 20.76 -8.07
C GLY A 268 -0.92 21.99 -8.00
N SER A 269 -1.41 22.40 -6.82
CA SER A 269 -2.34 23.52 -6.62
C SER A 269 -3.66 23.34 -7.39
N ASP A 270 -4.19 22.13 -7.43
CA ASP A 270 -5.49 21.78 -7.99
C ASP A 270 -6.47 21.45 -6.84
N PRO A 271 -7.22 22.44 -6.32
CA PRO A 271 -8.14 22.25 -5.20
C PRO A 271 -9.34 21.35 -5.56
N ASP A 272 -9.81 21.39 -6.81
CA ASP A 272 -10.98 20.61 -7.24
C ASP A 272 -10.63 19.13 -7.34
N ALA A 273 -9.49 18.79 -7.93
CA ALA A 273 -8.98 17.41 -7.94
C ALA A 273 -8.69 16.92 -6.51
N ALA A 274 -8.14 17.79 -5.64
CA ALA A 274 -7.89 17.44 -4.24
C ALA A 274 -9.19 17.11 -3.49
N LEU A 275 -10.25 17.92 -3.65
CA LEU A 275 -11.56 17.64 -3.08
C LEU A 275 -12.18 16.36 -3.63
N TYR A 276 -12.05 16.11 -4.92
CA TYR A 276 -12.56 14.89 -5.55
C TYR A 276 -11.92 13.64 -4.94
N TYR A 277 -10.59 13.61 -4.79
CA TYR A 277 -9.91 12.47 -4.19
C TYR A 277 -10.19 12.35 -2.68
N LEU A 278 -10.35 13.46 -1.96
CA LEU A 278 -10.81 13.46 -0.58
C LEU A 278 -12.20 12.80 -0.45
N ALA A 279 -13.17 13.26 -1.24
CA ALA A 279 -14.53 12.72 -1.22
C ALA A 279 -14.54 11.22 -1.55
N ARG A 280 -13.79 10.79 -2.58
CA ARG A 280 -13.64 9.37 -2.91
C ARG A 280 -13.06 8.54 -1.77
N MET A 281 -12.10 9.08 -1.01
CA MET A 281 -11.51 8.39 0.13
C MET A 281 -12.49 8.27 1.29
N LEU A 282 -13.23 9.33 1.60
CA LEU A 282 -14.24 9.35 2.67
C LEU A 282 -15.42 8.42 2.34
N ASP A 283 -15.95 8.50 1.11
CA ASP A 283 -17.05 7.64 0.63
C ASP A 283 -16.64 6.17 0.64
N ALA A 284 -15.38 5.90 0.36
CA ALA A 284 -14.78 4.59 0.40
C ALA A 284 -14.49 4.08 1.84
N GLY A 285 -14.81 4.85 2.89
CA GLY A 285 -14.64 4.47 4.29
C GLY A 285 -13.19 4.52 4.79
N GLU A 286 -12.33 5.33 4.13
CA GLU A 286 -10.99 5.62 4.63
C GLU A 286 -11.06 6.27 6.01
N PRO A 287 -10.27 5.83 7.01
CA PRO A 287 -10.27 6.49 8.31
C PRO A 287 -9.91 7.98 8.17
N PRO A 288 -10.81 8.91 8.51
CA PRO A 288 -10.57 10.34 8.31
C PRO A 288 -9.32 10.87 9.03
N LEU A 289 -8.97 10.28 10.19
CA LEU A 289 -7.73 10.60 10.90
C LEU A 289 -6.46 10.20 10.12
N TYR A 290 -6.53 9.15 9.29
CA TYR A 290 -5.44 8.84 8.38
C TYR A 290 -5.27 9.92 7.32
N ILE A 291 -6.38 10.41 6.75
CA ILE A 291 -6.36 11.53 5.80
C ILE A 291 -5.78 12.78 6.47
N CYS A 292 -6.22 13.10 7.69
CA CYS A 292 -5.68 14.24 8.47
C CYS A 292 -4.15 14.17 8.63
N ARG A 293 -3.60 12.99 8.95
CA ARG A 293 -2.12 12.81 9.05
C ARG A 293 -1.42 13.16 7.74
N ARG A 294 -2.03 12.83 6.60
CA ARG A 294 -1.47 13.14 5.28
C ARG A 294 -1.58 14.62 4.96
N VAL A 295 -2.69 15.28 5.33
CA VAL A 295 -2.87 16.73 5.16
C VAL A 295 -1.85 17.50 6.00
N VAL A 296 -1.62 17.12 7.26
CA VAL A 296 -0.55 17.69 8.10
C VAL A 296 0.82 17.52 7.44
N ARG A 297 1.10 16.33 6.86
CA ARG A 297 2.35 16.11 6.14
C ARG A 297 2.48 17.01 4.91
N MET A 298 1.41 17.19 4.13
CA MET A 298 1.40 18.11 2.97
C MET A 298 1.69 19.55 3.40
N ALA A 299 1.09 20.00 4.51
CA ALA A 299 1.35 21.31 5.08
C ALA A 299 2.83 21.53 5.46
N ILE A 300 3.52 20.49 5.95
CA ILE A 300 4.94 20.57 6.33
C ILE A 300 5.85 20.44 5.09
N GLU A 301 5.57 19.48 4.20
CA GLU A 301 6.45 19.08 3.10
C GLU A 301 6.34 20.00 1.90
N ASP A 302 5.11 20.37 1.51
CA ASP A 302 4.84 21.08 0.25
C ASP A 302 4.56 22.58 0.41
N ILE A 303 4.11 23.00 1.60
CA ILE A 303 3.87 24.42 1.90
C ILE A 303 4.98 24.98 2.79
N GLY A 304 5.33 24.29 3.86
CA GLY A 304 6.40 24.66 4.77
C GLY A 304 6.28 26.09 5.29
N LEU A 305 7.38 26.81 5.23
CA LEU A 305 7.44 28.21 5.71
C LEU A 305 6.97 29.25 4.67
N ALA A 306 6.56 28.81 3.46
CA ALA A 306 5.89 29.74 2.55
C ALA A 306 4.55 30.22 3.11
N ASP A 307 3.87 29.36 3.88
CA ASP A 307 2.70 29.72 4.68
C ASP A 307 2.66 28.91 6.00
N PRO A 308 3.18 29.46 7.10
CA PRO A 308 3.20 28.79 8.40
C PRO A 308 1.81 28.46 8.95
N GLN A 309 0.75 29.11 8.49
CA GLN A 309 -0.63 28.84 8.92
C GLN A 309 -1.14 27.49 8.39
N ALA A 310 -0.57 26.98 7.33
CA ALA A 310 -0.99 25.70 6.75
C ALA A 310 -0.93 24.55 7.78
N LEU A 311 0.14 24.48 8.58
CA LEU A 311 0.28 23.48 9.64
C LEU A 311 -0.73 23.68 10.78
N VAL A 312 -1.00 24.94 11.16
CA VAL A 312 -1.98 25.29 12.20
C VAL A 312 -3.38 24.86 11.78
N ILE A 313 -3.78 25.20 10.55
CA ILE A 313 -5.10 24.85 9.99
C ILE A 313 -5.25 23.34 9.84
N ALA A 314 -4.22 22.63 9.38
CA ALA A 314 -4.27 21.17 9.26
C ALA A 314 -4.47 20.48 10.62
N ASN A 315 -3.83 20.98 11.69
CA ASN A 315 -4.01 20.45 13.03
C ASN A 315 -5.39 20.84 13.61
N ALA A 316 -5.84 22.08 13.41
CA ALA A 316 -7.16 22.51 13.85
C ALA A 316 -8.29 21.69 13.19
N ALA A 317 -8.13 21.35 11.90
CA ALA A 317 -9.09 20.49 11.20
C ALA A 317 -9.12 19.07 11.79
N LYS A 318 -7.97 18.50 12.16
CA LYS A 318 -7.90 17.22 12.86
C LYS A 318 -8.61 17.28 14.20
N GLU A 319 -8.41 18.33 14.99
CA GLU A 319 -9.07 18.51 16.30
C GLU A 319 -10.58 18.71 16.15
N ALA A 320 -11.01 19.50 15.15
CA ALA A 320 -12.43 19.67 14.84
C ALA A 320 -13.09 18.35 14.43
N TYR A 321 -12.41 17.53 13.62
CA TYR A 321 -12.91 16.20 13.27
C TYR A 321 -13.00 15.28 14.49
N ASP A 322 -11.99 15.25 15.35
CA ASP A 322 -12.00 14.45 16.58
C ASP A 322 -13.16 14.83 17.51
N PHE A 323 -13.57 16.10 17.51
CA PHE A 323 -14.67 16.60 18.34
C PHE A 323 -16.05 16.37 17.72
N LEU A 324 -16.22 16.58 16.40
CA LEU A 324 -17.52 16.51 15.71
C LEU A 324 -17.84 15.11 15.18
N GLY A 325 -16.81 14.34 14.74
CA GLY A 325 -17.01 13.07 14.06
C GLY A 325 -17.56 13.21 12.63
N SER A 326 -17.86 12.06 11.99
CA SER A 326 -18.52 12.03 10.67
C SER A 326 -20.03 12.11 10.82
N PRO A 327 -20.73 12.77 9.88
CA PRO A 327 -20.22 13.45 8.69
C PRO A 327 -19.77 14.90 8.92
N GLU A 328 -20.12 15.51 10.04
CA GLU A 328 -19.98 16.96 10.27
C GLU A 328 -18.50 17.41 10.28
N GLY A 329 -17.63 16.64 10.93
CA GLY A 329 -16.19 16.92 11.01
C GLY A 329 -15.45 16.78 9.68
N GLU A 330 -16.02 16.12 8.68
CA GLU A 330 -15.43 15.96 7.36
C GLU A 330 -15.27 17.28 6.62
N LEU A 331 -16.17 18.25 6.90
CA LEU A 331 -16.07 19.62 6.35
C LEU A 331 -14.81 20.35 6.83
N ALA A 332 -14.36 20.10 8.06
CA ALA A 332 -13.11 20.69 8.54
C ALA A 332 -11.90 20.15 7.78
N ILE A 333 -11.91 18.84 7.46
CA ILE A 333 -10.88 18.22 6.63
C ILE A 333 -10.90 18.81 5.22
N ALA A 334 -12.08 18.95 4.61
CA ALA A 334 -12.25 19.57 3.30
C ALA A 334 -11.72 21.01 3.27
N GLN A 335 -12.01 21.81 4.29
CA GLN A 335 -11.48 23.16 4.44
C GLN A 335 -9.95 23.18 4.50
N ALA A 336 -9.34 22.28 5.28
CA ALA A 336 -7.88 22.17 5.36
C ALA A 336 -7.26 21.74 4.01
N VAL A 337 -7.88 20.80 3.30
CA VAL A 337 -7.44 20.37 1.96
C VAL A 337 -7.47 21.53 0.97
N LEU A 338 -8.56 22.33 0.96
CA LEU A 338 -8.66 23.54 0.13
C LEU A 338 -7.56 24.53 0.48
N TYR A 339 -7.33 24.76 1.77
CA TYR A 339 -6.30 25.69 2.22
C TYR A 339 -4.91 25.25 1.74
N VAL A 340 -4.49 24.01 2.00
CA VAL A 340 -3.17 23.54 1.60
C VAL A 340 -3.04 23.42 0.06
N ALA A 341 -4.14 23.17 -0.66
CA ALA A 341 -4.13 23.15 -2.12
C ALA A 341 -3.90 24.54 -2.72
N THR A 342 -4.41 25.59 -2.08
CA THR A 342 -4.32 26.97 -2.58
C THR A 342 -3.16 27.79 -1.99
N ALA A 343 -2.55 27.32 -0.90
CA ALA A 343 -1.39 27.96 -0.26
C ALA A 343 -0.16 28.00 -1.18
N PRO A 344 0.73 29.00 -1.03
CA PRO A 344 1.98 29.04 -1.76
C PRO A 344 2.85 27.82 -1.43
N LYS A 345 3.48 27.22 -2.43
CA LYS A 345 4.24 25.96 -2.30
C LYS A 345 5.72 26.22 -2.05
N SER A 346 6.27 25.51 -1.04
CA SER A 346 7.71 25.45 -0.80
C SER A 346 8.09 24.15 -0.09
N ASN A 347 9.06 23.46 -0.61
CA ASN A 347 9.70 22.30 0.03
C ASN A 347 11.10 22.63 0.58
N ALA A 348 11.46 23.92 0.69
CA ALA A 348 12.81 24.35 1.06
C ALA A 348 13.23 23.82 2.45
N GLY A 349 12.30 23.81 3.43
CA GLY A 349 12.55 23.27 4.75
C GLY A 349 12.80 21.75 4.74
N TYR A 350 12.00 21.02 3.96
CA TYR A 350 12.17 19.57 3.78
C TYR A 350 13.52 19.23 3.14
N ALA A 351 13.87 19.93 2.05
CA ALA A 351 15.15 19.77 1.35
C ALA A 351 16.34 20.12 2.26
N ALA A 352 16.24 21.23 3.01
CA ALA A 352 17.26 21.68 3.96
C ALA A 352 17.54 20.61 5.05
N TYR A 353 16.48 20.07 5.63
CA TYR A 353 16.63 19.01 6.64
C TYR A 353 17.23 17.73 6.06
N GLY A 354 16.84 17.35 4.84
CA GLY A 354 17.42 16.22 4.12
C GLY A 354 18.93 16.39 3.89
N ALA A 355 19.36 17.56 3.41
CA ALA A 355 20.76 17.90 3.23
C ALA A 355 21.55 17.90 4.55
N ALA A 356 21.01 18.50 5.61
CA ALA A 356 21.62 18.51 6.93
C ALA A 356 21.81 17.09 7.48
N LYS A 357 20.81 16.22 7.35
CA LYS A 357 20.92 14.79 7.73
C LYS A 357 22.03 14.06 6.96
N GLN A 358 22.18 14.34 5.67
CA GLN A 358 23.22 13.71 4.86
C GLN A 358 24.61 14.14 5.34
N VAL A 359 24.83 15.45 5.59
CA VAL A 359 26.11 15.95 6.09
C VAL A 359 26.39 15.38 7.49
N ALA A 360 25.42 15.38 8.40
CA ALA A 360 25.59 14.80 9.73
C ALA A 360 25.98 13.30 9.67
N LYS A 361 25.42 12.55 8.72
CA LYS A 361 25.76 11.13 8.52
C LYS A 361 27.20 10.93 7.99
N THR A 362 27.64 11.79 7.08
CA THR A 362 28.97 11.67 6.45
C THR A 362 30.08 12.25 7.29
N ALA A 363 29.82 13.34 8.01
CA ALA A 363 30.80 14.00 8.89
C ALA A 363 31.07 13.24 10.20
N GLY A 364 30.20 12.29 10.56
CA GLY A 364 30.35 11.54 11.82
C GLY A 364 30.16 12.40 13.08
N SER A 365 30.80 12.00 14.18
CA SER A 365 30.66 12.64 15.49
C SER A 365 31.65 13.81 15.68
N LEU A 366 31.49 14.87 14.89
CA LEU A 366 32.29 16.09 15.05
C LEU A 366 31.88 16.81 16.35
N VAL A 367 32.89 17.28 17.09
CA VAL A 367 32.68 18.03 18.32
C VAL A 367 32.26 19.46 18.00
N PRO A 368 31.19 20.02 18.63
CA PRO A 368 30.86 21.43 18.48
C PRO A 368 32.01 22.37 18.91
N PRO A 369 32.10 23.59 18.37
CA PRO A 369 33.12 24.56 18.76
C PRO A 369 33.12 24.81 20.27
N LYS A 370 34.30 24.88 20.90
CA LYS A 370 34.41 25.02 22.36
C LYS A 370 33.70 26.27 22.91
N HIS A 371 33.65 27.37 22.15
CA HIS A 371 33.06 28.62 22.59
C HIS A 371 31.53 28.52 22.83
N ILE A 372 30.80 27.61 22.11
CA ILE A 372 29.36 27.43 22.32
C ILE A 372 29.03 26.37 23.37
N LEU A 373 30.02 25.69 23.91
CA LEU A 373 29.81 24.66 24.94
C LEU A 373 29.73 25.26 26.35
N ASN A 374 28.75 24.80 27.13
CA ASN A 374 28.61 25.23 28.51
C ASN A 374 29.80 24.67 29.35
N ALA A 375 30.29 25.48 30.27
CA ALA A 375 31.39 25.16 31.20
C ALA A 375 30.94 25.13 32.67
N PRO A 376 30.08 24.18 33.10
CA PRO A 376 29.57 24.13 34.46
C PRO A 376 30.64 23.80 35.54
N THR A 377 31.76 23.20 35.14
CA THR A 377 32.85 22.83 36.09
C THR A 377 34.11 23.64 35.82
N ASN A 378 34.97 23.76 36.86
CA ASN A 378 36.27 24.42 36.73
C ASN A 378 37.20 23.72 35.75
N LEU A 379 37.13 22.39 35.64
CA LEU A 379 37.85 21.62 34.62
C LEU A 379 37.44 22.00 33.21
N MET A 380 36.14 22.10 32.94
CA MET A 380 35.65 22.53 31.62
C MET A 380 36.07 23.95 31.25
N LYS A 381 36.07 24.85 32.24
CA LYS A 381 36.61 26.22 32.08
C LYS A 381 38.09 26.22 31.74
N SER A 382 38.90 25.40 32.42
CA SER A 382 40.33 25.26 32.12
C SER A 382 40.63 24.67 30.74
N GLU A 383 39.70 23.80 30.24
CA GLU A 383 39.73 23.23 28.88
C GLU A 383 39.24 24.21 27.80
N GLY A 384 38.85 25.41 28.19
CA GLY A 384 38.44 26.49 27.25
C GLY A 384 37.00 26.42 26.80
N TYR A 385 36.13 25.66 27.47
CA TYR A 385 34.68 25.64 27.15
C TYR A 385 34.05 26.99 27.50
N GLY A 386 33.22 27.53 26.56
CA GLY A 386 32.61 28.83 26.70
C GLY A 386 33.51 30.03 26.48
N ARG A 387 34.84 29.81 26.30
CA ARG A 387 35.80 30.89 26.12
C ARG A 387 35.63 31.56 24.74
N GLY A 388 35.39 32.87 24.74
CA GLY A 388 35.20 33.67 23.51
C GLY A 388 33.76 33.64 22.99
N TYR A 389 32.83 33.07 23.76
CA TYR A 389 31.42 33.17 23.42
C TYR A 389 30.91 34.61 23.59
N THR A 390 30.31 35.17 22.57
CA THR A 390 29.61 36.45 22.60
C THR A 390 28.11 36.18 22.65
N TYR A 391 27.45 36.67 23.71
CA TYR A 391 26.02 36.55 23.84
C TYR A 391 25.34 37.48 22.83
N ASP A 392 24.59 36.94 21.90
CA ASP A 392 24.04 37.68 20.76
C ASP A 392 23.20 38.91 21.21
N HIS A 393 22.41 38.77 22.28
CA HIS A 393 21.59 39.88 22.83
C HIS A 393 22.38 41.05 23.42
N ASP A 394 23.66 40.88 23.71
CA ASP A 394 24.55 41.96 24.17
C ASP A 394 25.12 42.77 22.99
N THR A 395 24.80 42.41 21.77
CA THR A 395 25.21 43.13 20.56
C THR A 395 24.06 44.04 20.07
N GLU A 396 24.40 45.13 19.38
CA GLU A 396 23.45 46.14 18.94
C GLU A 396 22.32 45.55 18.08
N GLU A 397 22.64 44.61 17.16
CA GLU A 397 21.65 43.96 16.31
C GLU A 397 21.21 42.56 16.81
N ALA A 398 21.49 42.24 18.07
CA ALA A 398 21.28 40.89 18.63
C ALA A 398 21.89 39.79 17.76
N PHE A 399 23.08 40.05 17.18
CA PHE A 399 23.74 39.15 16.25
C PHE A 399 25.26 39.26 16.37
N SER A 400 25.92 38.23 16.90
CA SER A 400 27.37 38.19 17.08
C SER A 400 28.16 37.90 15.78
N GLY A 401 27.57 37.18 14.84
CA GLY A 401 28.22 36.73 13.64
C GLY A 401 29.14 35.50 13.80
N GLN A 402 29.23 34.96 15.02
CA GLN A 402 30.09 33.78 15.29
C GLN A 402 29.72 32.56 14.45
N ASN A 403 30.72 31.69 14.20
CA ASN A 403 30.48 30.41 13.55
C ASN A 403 30.05 29.35 14.58
N TYR A 404 28.96 28.68 14.30
CA TYR A 404 28.39 27.63 15.16
C TYR A 404 28.60 26.19 14.62
N PHE A 405 29.22 26.06 13.44
CA PHE A 405 29.60 24.75 12.91
C PHE A 405 30.89 24.23 13.58
N PRO A 406 31.05 22.90 13.68
CA PRO A 406 32.32 22.30 14.10
C PRO A 406 33.50 22.87 13.28
N ASP A 407 34.67 23.09 13.94
CA ASP A 407 35.85 23.68 13.28
C ASP A 407 36.34 22.86 12.06
N ALA A 408 36.10 21.54 12.07
CA ALA A 408 36.45 20.64 10.96
C ALA A 408 35.42 20.63 9.83
N LEU A 409 34.30 21.32 9.98
CA LEU A 409 33.24 21.39 8.98
C LEU A 409 33.07 22.81 8.45
N PRO A 410 33.38 23.05 7.16
CA PRO A 410 33.12 24.36 6.56
C PRO A 410 31.66 24.77 6.78
N ARG A 411 31.41 26.06 6.88
CA ARG A 411 30.05 26.58 7.03
C ARG A 411 29.17 26.09 5.92
N GLN A 412 28.03 25.51 6.27
CA GLN A 412 27.04 24.98 5.34
C GLN A 412 25.87 25.94 5.18
N GLN A 413 25.26 25.93 4.03
CA GLN A 413 23.98 26.60 3.76
C GLN A 413 22.99 25.54 3.29
N PHE A 414 22.16 25.06 4.21
CA PHE A 414 21.14 24.05 3.90
C PHE A 414 19.81 24.68 3.46
N TYR A 415 19.40 25.77 4.11
CA TYR A 415 18.12 26.39 3.90
C TYR A 415 18.22 27.55 2.90
N ASN A 416 17.56 27.39 1.75
CA ASN A 416 17.48 28.37 0.68
C ASN A 416 16.00 28.66 0.39
N PRO A 417 15.37 29.62 1.12
CA PRO A 417 13.96 29.95 0.94
C PRO A 417 13.72 30.56 -0.45
N PRO A 418 12.70 30.08 -1.19
CA PRO A 418 12.27 30.71 -2.44
C PRO A 418 11.53 32.02 -2.17
N GLU A 419 11.36 32.82 -3.23
CA GLU A 419 10.59 34.07 -3.16
C GLU A 419 9.07 33.83 -3.22
N ARG A 420 8.55 32.98 -2.31
CA ARG A 420 7.14 32.59 -2.24
C ARG A 420 6.59 32.80 -0.84
N GLY A 421 5.37 33.34 -0.75
CA GLY A 421 4.69 33.54 0.51
C GLY A 421 5.56 34.23 1.56
N PHE A 422 5.52 33.74 2.80
CA PHE A 422 6.30 34.28 3.92
C PHE A 422 7.83 34.06 3.79
N GLU A 423 8.27 33.10 2.98
CA GLU A 423 9.71 32.87 2.77
C GLU A 423 10.42 34.03 2.08
N ARG A 424 9.70 34.95 1.39
CA ARG A 424 10.28 36.24 0.92
C ARG A 424 10.84 37.05 2.07
N GLU A 425 10.13 37.12 3.17
CA GLU A 425 10.57 37.88 4.35
C GLU A 425 11.71 37.12 5.09
N ILE A 426 11.65 35.79 5.15
CA ILE A 426 12.73 35.00 5.72
C ILE A 426 14.02 35.18 4.89
N ARG A 427 13.92 35.20 3.57
CA ARG A 427 15.06 35.40 2.68
C ARG A 427 15.74 36.76 2.93
N LYS A 428 14.98 37.84 3.02
CA LYS A 428 15.51 39.16 3.35
C LYS A 428 16.29 39.18 4.67
N ARG A 429 15.75 38.50 5.70
CA ARG A 429 16.43 38.35 7.00
C ARG A 429 17.72 37.58 6.89
N LEU A 430 17.74 36.47 6.15
CA LEU A 430 18.95 35.66 5.94
C LEU A 430 20.03 36.43 5.18
N GLU A 431 19.66 37.18 4.16
CA GLU A 431 20.57 38.08 3.40
C GLU A 431 21.13 39.18 4.29
N TYR A 432 20.30 39.77 5.14
CA TYR A 432 20.73 40.78 6.13
C TYR A 432 21.76 40.19 7.09
N TRP A 433 21.48 39.05 7.72
CA TRP A 433 22.42 38.38 8.64
C TRP A 433 23.69 37.88 7.93
N ALA A 434 23.61 37.43 6.70
CA ALA A 434 24.78 37.05 5.92
C ALA A 434 25.71 38.24 5.67
N ARG A 435 25.14 39.44 5.36
CA ARG A 435 25.88 40.69 5.21
C ARG A 435 26.57 41.08 6.52
N LEU A 436 25.84 41.14 7.62
CA LEU A 436 26.38 41.45 8.94
C LEU A 436 27.52 40.50 9.36
N ARG A 437 27.37 39.21 9.07
CA ARG A 437 28.42 38.23 9.37
C ARG A 437 29.70 38.52 8.58
N LYS A 438 29.57 38.86 7.33
CA LYS A 438 30.71 39.23 6.46
C LYS A 438 31.40 40.51 6.96
N GLU A 439 30.64 41.52 7.36
CA GLU A 439 31.15 42.77 7.92
C GLU A 439 31.92 42.56 9.23
N ARG A 440 31.54 41.57 10.03
CA ARG A 440 32.19 41.19 11.31
C ARG A 440 33.32 40.19 11.16
N GLY A 441 33.73 39.88 9.95
CA GLY A 441 34.86 38.96 9.67
C GLY A 441 34.55 37.50 9.90
N GLY A 442 33.28 37.10 9.99
CA GLY A 442 32.83 35.71 9.98
C GLY A 442 32.75 35.19 8.54
N GLU A 443 33.43 34.09 8.24
CA GLU A 443 33.28 33.36 6.95
C GLU A 443 31.93 32.63 6.85
#